data_d404ad41fc43b1c6b2f2eef61ad8b804
#
_entry.id   d404ad41fc43b1c6b2f2eef61ad8b804
#
_cell.length_a   1.000
_cell.length_b   1.000
_cell.length_c   1.000
_cell.angle_alpha   90.00
_cell.angle_beta   90.00
_cell.angle_gamma   90.00
#
_symmetry.space_group_name_H-M   'P 1'
#
loop_
_entity.id
_entity.type
_entity.pdbx_description
1 polymer ?
#
loop_
_entity_poly.entity_id
_entity_poly.type
_entity_poly.pdbx_seq_one_letter_code
_entity_poly.pdbx_strand_id
1 'polypeptide(L)'
;MEWITDPQALIALLTLTVLEIVLGIDNIIFISILSGKLPLNQRKKGRLVGLSLAMVTRILLLFSISLIVKLKEPFFTLLDTGLSGRDLILILGGLFLLAKSTMEIHSKLEGEEEHLNVKAKVSFWGVIIQILLLDIVFSLDSVITAIGMANDLAVMIIAVIIAVIFMMFFSGSISDFVESHPTIKILALSFLLLIGFTLVIEGLHQHIPKGYIYFAMAFSVFVEMLNLKMRKKKTEPIKLRSEIPGN
;
A
#
# COMPACT_ATOMS: atom_id res chain seq x y z
N MET A 1 -18.86 -23.82 15.43
CA MET A 1 -18.91 -22.36 15.13
C MET A 1 -19.29 -21.61 16.42
N GLU A 2 -18.52 -21.84 17.48
CA GLU A 2 -18.76 -21.24 18.81
C GLU A 2 -18.39 -19.75 18.86
N TRP A 3 -17.48 -19.30 17.99
CA TRP A 3 -17.00 -17.92 17.93
C TRP A 3 -18.09 -16.87 17.58
N ILE A 4 -19.22 -17.28 16.92
CA ILE A 4 -20.31 -16.35 16.57
C ILE A 4 -21.04 -15.84 17.82
N THR A 5 -21.04 -16.62 18.88
CA THR A 5 -21.68 -16.27 20.17
C THR A 5 -20.68 -15.74 21.20
N ASP A 6 -19.40 -15.77 20.90
CA ASP A 6 -18.35 -15.27 21.78
C ASP A 6 -18.16 -13.75 21.58
N PRO A 7 -18.45 -12.91 22.60
CA PRO A 7 -18.26 -11.47 22.52
C PRO A 7 -16.79 -11.07 22.21
N GLN A 8 -15.81 -11.84 22.69
CA GLN A 8 -14.38 -11.55 22.45
C GLN A 8 -14.03 -11.79 20.98
N ALA A 9 -14.53 -12.85 20.36
CA ALA A 9 -14.33 -13.14 18.96
C ALA A 9 -15.00 -12.07 18.05
N LEU A 10 -16.17 -11.56 18.42
CA LEU A 10 -16.85 -10.48 17.69
C LEU A 10 -16.10 -9.15 17.80
N ILE A 11 -15.56 -8.81 18.97
CA ILE A 11 -14.71 -7.63 19.15
C ILE A 11 -13.43 -7.77 18.33
N ALA A 12 -12.79 -8.94 18.35
CA ALA A 12 -11.62 -9.22 17.54
C ALA A 12 -11.93 -9.10 16.05
N LEU A 13 -13.04 -9.66 15.57
CA LEU A 13 -13.49 -9.54 14.19
C LEU A 13 -13.65 -8.07 13.75
N LEU A 14 -14.36 -7.28 14.54
CA LEU A 14 -14.57 -5.86 14.26
C LEU A 14 -13.25 -5.10 14.23
N THR A 15 -12.41 -5.31 15.24
CA THR A 15 -11.14 -4.62 15.38
C THR A 15 -10.19 -4.98 14.23
N LEU A 16 -10.06 -6.27 13.89
CA LEU A 16 -9.26 -6.73 12.77
C LEU A 16 -9.79 -6.21 11.43
N THR A 17 -11.12 -6.20 11.23
CA THR A 17 -11.73 -5.66 10.00
C THR A 17 -11.42 -4.17 9.85
N VAL A 18 -11.57 -3.39 10.92
CA VAL A 18 -11.23 -1.96 10.89
C VAL A 18 -9.74 -1.74 10.64
N LEU A 19 -8.87 -2.50 11.30
CA LEU A 19 -7.42 -2.43 11.07
C LEU A 19 -7.06 -2.78 9.63
N GLU A 20 -7.61 -3.87 9.07
CA GLU A 20 -7.37 -4.27 7.67
C GLU A 20 -7.88 -3.22 6.68
N ILE A 21 -9.01 -2.55 6.96
CA ILE A 21 -9.50 -1.45 6.13
C ILE A 21 -8.55 -0.26 6.20
N VAL A 22 -8.16 0.15 7.40
CA VAL A 22 -7.26 1.30 7.62
C VAL A 22 -5.91 1.06 6.94
N LEU A 23 -5.31 -0.11 7.17
CA LEU A 23 -4.07 -0.54 6.51
C LEU A 23 -4.23 -0.74 5.00
N GLY A 24 -5.45 -1.07 4.57
CA GLY A 24 -5.78 -1.30 3.16
C GLY A 24 -5.99 -0.03 2.34
N ILE A 25 -6.17 1.14 2.96
CA ILE A 25 -6.33 2.42 2.23
C ILE A 25 -5.11 2.71 1.38
N ASP A 26 -3.91 2.54 1.93
CA ASP A 26 -2.65 2.74 1.20
C ASP A 26 -2.52 1.76 0.04
N ASN A 27 -2.94 0.51 0.25
CA ASN A 27 -2.97 -0.51 -0.80
C ASN A 27 -3.92 -0.13 -1.95
N ILE A 28 -5.12 0.41 -1.64
CA ILE A 28 -6.06 0.87 -2.67
C ILE A 28 -5.44 2.01 -3.49
N ILE A 29 -4.83 2.99 -2.83
CA ILE A 29 -4.20 4.13 -3.48
C ILE A 29 -3.06 3.65 -4.39
N PHE A 30 -2.22 2.74 -3.89
CA PHE A 30 -1.13 2.16 -4.66
C PHE A 30 -1.62 1.35 -5.87
N ILE A 31 -2.62 0.48 -5.66
CA ILE A 31 -3.27 -0.29 -6.73
C ILE A 31 -3.88 0.67 -7.77
N SER A 32 -4.45 1.80 -7.33
CA SER A 32 -4.97 2.84 -8.22
C SER A 32 -3.88 3.47 -9.09
N ILE A 33 -2.75 3.82 -8.49
CA ILE A 33 -1.60 4.40 -9.22
C ILE A 33 -1.04 3.39 -10.23
N LEU A 34 -0.83 2.14 -9.84
CA LEU A 34 -0.32 1.10 -10.74
C LEU A 34 -1.31 0.75 -11.85
N SER A 35 -2.58 0.56 -11.51
CA SER A 35 -3.62 0.26 -12.51
C SER A 35 -3.88 1.43 -13.44
N GLY A 36 -3.66 2.66 -12.98
CA GLY A 36 -3.74 3.88 -13.80
C GLY A 36 -2.78 3.87 -15.00
N LYS A 37 -1.68 3.08 -14.94
CA LYS A 37 -0.74 2.88 -16.07
C LYS A 37 -1.31 1.97 -17.16
N LEU A 38 -2.34 1.20 -16.85
CA LEU A 38 -3.00 0.33 -17.83
C LEU A 38 -3.88 1.15 -18.76
N PRO A 39 -4.14 0.65 -19.99
CA PRO A 39 -5.16 1.21 -20.88
C PRO A 39 -6.50 1.34 -20.15
N LEU A 40 -7.27 2.39 -20.47
CA LEU A 40 -8.52 2.74 -19.76
C LEU A 40 -9.50 1.56 -19.62
N ASN A 41 -9.62 0.74 -20.68
CA ASN A 41 -10.47 -0.45 -20.71
C ASN A 41 -9.99 -1.58 -19.77
N GLN A 42 -8.75 -1.55 -19.31
CA GLN A 42 -8.16 -2.58 -18.42
C GLN A 42 -7.99 -2.12 -16.97
N ARG A 43 -8.10 -0.82 -16.68
CA ARG A 43 -7.87 -0.26 -15.33
C ARG A 43 -8.78 -0.88 -14.28
N LYS A 44 -10.10 -0.91 -14.52
CA LYS A 44 -11.07 -1.52 -13.62
C LYS A 44 -10.78 -3.00 -13.38
N LYS A 45 -10.49 -3.74 -14.48
CA LYS A 45 -10.14 -5.16 -14.41
C LYS A 45 -8.84 -5.36 -13.61
N GLY A 46 -7.82 -4.54 -13.86
CA GLY A 46 -6.54 -4.59 -13.14
C GLY A 46 -6.71 -4.39 -11.62
N ARG A 47 -7.52 -3.40 -11.21
CA ARG A 47 -7.83 -3.16 -9.79
C ARG A 47 -8.54 -4.36 -9.14
N LEU A 48 -9.60 -4.85 -9.77
CA LEU A 48 -10.38 -5.96 -9.21
C LEU A 48 -9.56 -7.25 -9.15
N VAL A 49 -8.83 -7.60 -10.23
CA VAL A 49 -7.96 -8.78 -10.25
C VAL A 49 -6.84 -8.64 -9.22
N GLY A 50 -6.21 -7.46 -9.12
CA GLY A 50 -5.18 -7.18 -8.12
C GLY A 50 -5.69 -7.39 -6.69
N LEU A 51 -6.83 -6.80 -6.33
CA LEU A 51 -7.44 -6.95 -5.01
C LEU A 51 -7.90 -8.39 -4.73
N SER A 52 -8.47 -9.07 -5.72
CA SER A 52 -8.87 -10.49 -5.56
C SER A 52 -7.68 -11.39 -5.29
N LEU A 53 -6.59 -11.22 -6.04
CA LEU A 53 -5.38 -12.00 -5.83
C LEU A 53 -4.69 -11.63 -4.52
N ALA A 54 -4.67 -10.36 -4.13
CA ALA A 54 -4.22 -9.91 -2.82
C ALA A 54 -5.00 -10.59 -1.68
N MET A 55 -6.32 -10.70 -1.80
CA MET A 55 -7.13 -11.45 -0.84
C MET A 55 -6.68 -12.92 -0.74
N VAL A 56 -6.50 -13.57 -1.88
CA VAL A 56 -6.05 -14.98 -1.90
C VAL A 56 -4.68 -15.14 -1.26
N THR A 57 -3.72 -14.26 -1.58
CA THR A 57 -2.37 -14.29 -0.97
C THR A 57 -2.42 -14.09 0.53
N ARG A 58 -3.25 -13.16 1.05
CA ARG A 58 -3.44 -12.94 2.49
C ARG A 58 -4.03 -14.17 3.19
N ILE A 59 -5.05 -14.78 2.60
CA ILE A 59 -5.63 -16.01 3.15
C ILE A 59 -4.59 -17.14 3.15
N LEU A 60 -3.80 -17.31 2.08
CA LEU A 60 -2.72 -18.28 2.04
C LEU A 60 -1.64 -18.01 3.10
N LEU A 61 -1.28 -16.76 3.33
CA LEU A 61 -0.36 -16.37 4.40
C LEU A 61 -0.93 -16.73 5.78
N LEU A 62 -2.22 -16.50 6.02
CA LEU A 62 -2.88 -16.92 7.28
C LEU A 62 -2.84 -18.44 7.48
N PHE A 63 -3.07 -19.24 6.44
CA PHE A 63 -2.91 -20.68 6.52
C PHE A 63 -1.45 -21.12 6.73
N SER A 64 -0.49 -20.29 6.29
CA SER A 64 0.94 -20.54 6.42
C SER A 64 1.54 -20.00 7.74
N ILE A 65 0.73 -19.82 8.79
CA ILE A 65 1.13 -19.27 10.08
C ILE A 65 2.41 -19.91 10.63
N SER A 66 2.51 -21.23 10.57
CA SER A 66 3.70 -21.96 11.04
C SER A 66 4.96 -21.60 10.24
N LEU A 67 4.83 -21.31 8.96
CA LEU A 67 5.93 -20.84 8.12
C LEU A 67 6.32 -19.40 8.48
N ILE A 68 5.33 -18.53 8.70
CA ILE A 68 5.56 -17.13 9.07
C ILE A 68 6.28 -17.01 10.41
N VAL A 69 5.91 -17.85 11.38
CA VAL A 69 6.60 -17.91 12.69
C VAL A 69 8.07 -18.32 12.51
N LYS A 70 8.35 -19.31 11.65
CA LYS A 70 9.74 -19.71 11.32
C LYS A 70 10.52 -18.62 10.59
N LEU A 71 9.87 -17.79 9.79
CA LEU A 71 10.51 -16.63 9.13
C LEU A 71 11.03 -15.57 10.10
N LYS A 72 10.59 -15.59 11.35
CA LYS A 72 11.12 -14.71 12.41
C LYS A 72 12.41 -15.23 13.04
N GLU A 73 12.74 -16.50 12.85
CA GLU A 73 13.99 -17.06 13.37
C GLU A 73 15.17 -16.50 12.57
N PRO A 74 16.23 -16.03 13.23
CA PRO A 74 17.40 -15.49 12.55
C PRO A 74 18.16 -16.60 11.81
N PHE A 75 18.48 -16.38 10.52
CA PHE A 75 19.28 -17.30 9.74
C PHE A 75 20.77 -17.09 9.94
N PHE A 76 21.20 -15.84 10.16
CA PHE A 76 22.58 -15.47 10.42
C PHE A 76 22.64 -14.17 11.22
N THR A 77 23.75 -13.98 11.91
CA THR A 77 24.02 -12.74 12.66
C THR A 77 24.97 -11.85 11.86
N LEU A 78 24.56 -10.62 11.62
CA LEU A 78 25.39 -9.58 11.00
C LEU A 78 25.53 -8.43 12.00
N LEU A 79 26.75 -8.06 12.37
CA LEU A 79 27.03 -6.97 13.33
C LEU A 79 26.23 -7.13 14.64
N ASP A 80 26.26 -8.33 15.24
CA ASP A 80 25.53 -8.70 16.46
C ASP A 80 23.99 -8.65 16.38
N THR A 81 23.43 -8.39 15.19
CA THR A 81 21.98 -8.46 14.94
C THR A 81 21.64 -9.72 14.17
N GLY A 82 20.72 -10.52 14.69
CA GLY A 82 20.21 -11.72 14.01
C GLY A 82 19.23 -11.33 12.92
N LEU A 83 19.59 -11.47 11.64
CA LEU A 83 18.70 -11.19 10.51
C LEU A 83 17.81 -12.41 10.22
N SER A 84 16.52 -12.18 10.19
CA SER A 84 15.49 -13.17 9.88
C SER A 84 14.99 -13.03 8.43
N GLY A 85 14.28 -14.05 7.93
CA GLY A 85 13.64 -13.97 6.61
C GLY A 85 12.61 -12.84 6.52
N ARG A 86 11.89 -12.55 7.61
CA ARG A 86 10.99 -11.41 7.71
C ARG A 86 11.73 -10.09 7.49
N ASP A 87 12.86 -9.91 8.14
CA ASP A 87 13.64 -8.66 8.07
C ASP A 87 14.13 -8.41 6.65
N LEU A 88 14.61 -9.45 5.96
CA LEU A 88 15.02 -9.34 4.56
C LEU A 88 13.86 -8.94 3.65
N ILE A 89 12.67 -9.53 3.84
CA ILE A 89 11.48 -9.16 3.06
C ILE A 89 11.09 -7.71 3.30
N LEU A 90 11.12 -7.25 4.55
CA LEU A 90 10.81 -5.86 4.91
C LEU A 90 11.82 -4.88 4.32
N ILE A 91 13.13 -5.16 4.42
CA ILE A 91 14.19 -4.32 3.86
C ILE A 91 14.06 -4.26 2.33
N LEU A 92 14.00 -5.39 1.66
CA LEU A 92 13.92 -5.44 0.19
C LEU A 92 12.62 -4.81 -0.33
N GLY A 93 11.48 -5.10 0.33
CA GLY A 93 10.20 -4.50 0.00
C GLY A 93 10.18 -2.99 0.23
N GLY A 94 10.76 -2.53 1.35
CA GLY A 94 10.89 -1.11 1.66
C GLY A 94 11.77 -0.38 0.66
N LEU A 95 12.94 -0.93 0.31
CA LEU A 95 13.83 -0.39 -0.73
C LEU A 95 13.16 -0.36 -2.11
N PHE A 96 12.41 -1.39 -2.46
CA PHE A 96 11.63 -1.41 -3.70
C PHE A 96 10.59 -0.28 -3.71
N LEU A 97 9.87 -0.06 -2.60
CA LEU A 97 8.89 1.03 -2.47
C LEU A 97 9.56 2.40 -2.60
N LEU A 98 10.68 2.62 -1.91
CA LEU A 98 11.43 3.87 -1.97
C LEU A 98 11.86 4.16 -3.42
N ALA A 99 12.50 3.19 -4.08
CA ALA A 99 12.93 3.35 -5.47
C ALA A 99 11.74 3.62 -6.40
N LYS A 100 10.67 2.82 -6.28
CA LYS A 100 9.51 2.91 -7.17
C LYS A 100 8.74 4.22 -6.98
N SER A 101 8.52 4.65 -5.74
CA SER A 101 7.82 5.91 -5.45
C SER A 101 8.63 7.12 -5.93
N THR A 102 9.95 7.11 -5.73
CA THR A 102 10.85 8.17 -6.21
C THR A 102 10.80 8.28 -7.74
N MET A 103 10.93 7.15 -8.44
CA MET A 103 10.85 7.12 -9.91
C MET A 103 9.48 7.62 -10.41
N GLU A 104 8.40 7.25 -9.73
CA GLU A 104 7.05 7.67 -10.10
C GLU A 104 6.82 9.16 -9.87
N ILE A 105 7.34 9.70 -8.75
CA ILE A 105 7.30 11.14 -8.46
C ILE A 105 8.09 11.90 -9.52
N HIS A 106 9.29 11.43 -9.86
CA HIS A 106 10.13 12.05 -10.88
C HIS A 106 9.42 12.12 -12.23
N SER A 107 8.90 10.97 -12.72
CA SER A 107 8.17 10.93 -13.99
C SER A 107 6.95 11.87 -14.01
N LYS A 108 6.24 12.03 -12.87
CA LYS A 108 5.09 12.91 -12.79
C LYS A 108 5.46 14.39 -12.79
N LEU A 109 6.59 14.76 -12.18
CA LEU A 109 7.02 16.14 -12.07
C LEU A 109 7.79 16.62 -13.31
N GLU A 110 8.63 15.76 -13.90
CA GLU A 110 9.43 16.09 -15.08
C GLU A 110 8.67 15.94 -16.42
N GLY A 111 7.44 15.38 -16.39
CA GLY A 111 6.61 15.27 -17.58
C GLY A 111 7.10 14.24 -18.60
N GLU A 112 7.96 13.30 -18.21
CA GLU A 112 8.55 12.30 -19.12
C GLU A 112 7.55 11.34 -19.73
N GLU A 113 6.30 11.27 -19.24
CA GLU A 113 5.27 10.40 -19.79
C GLU A 113 4.82 10.78 -21.21
N GLU A 114 5.03 12.03 -21.66
CA GLU A 114 4.64 12.47 -23.01
C GLU A 114 5.74 12.22 -24.07
N HIS A 115 7.00 12.03 -23.69
CA HIS A 115 8.13 11.93 -24.63
C HIS A 115 8.79 10.56 -24.73
N LEU A 116 8.62 9.67 -23.77
CA LEU A 116 9.21 8.34 -23.83
C LEU A 116 8.25 7.32 -24.46
N ASN A 117 8.39 7.23 -25.77
CA ASN A 117 8.02 6.09 -26.61
C ASN A 117 6.67 5.40 -26.36
N VAL A 118 5.78 5.62 -27.29
CA VAL A 118 4.57 4.86 -27.68
C VAL A 118 4.77 3.30 -27.73
N LYS A 119 5.92 2.75 -27.33
CA LYS A 119 6.25 1.33 -27.54
C LYS A 119 6.40 0.45 -26.30
N ALA A 120 6.51 0.97 -25.13
CA ALA A 120 6.49 0.10 -23.95
C ALA A 120 5.05 -0.11 -23.47
N LYS A 121 4.34 -1.05 -24.10
CA LYS A 121 3.03 -1.49 -23.60
C LYS A 121 3.20 -1.97 -22.17
N VAL A 122 2.67 -1.21 -21.20
CA VAL A 122 2.63 -1.64 -19.81
C VAL A 122 1.89 -2.99 -19.77
N SER A 123 2.59 -4.04 -19.36
CA SER A 123 2.01 -5.38 -19.31
C SER A 123 0.99 -5.46 -18.18
N PHE A 124 -0.22 -5.94 -18.48
CA PHE A 124 -1.25 -6.20 -17.48
C PHE A 124 -0.72 -7.09 -16.34
N TRP A 125 -0.09 -8.20 -16.69
CA TRP A 125 0.50 -9.11 -15.71
C TRP A 125 1.67 -8.51 -14.96
N GLY A 126 2.45 -7.63 -15.59
CA GLY A 126 3.53 -6.90 -14.90
C GLY A 126 2.99 -5.99 -13.81
N VAL A 127 1.84 -5.33 -14.04
CA VAL A 127 1.15 -4.53 -13.00
C VAL A 127 0.61 -5.42 -11.89
N ILE A 128 -0.04 -6.55 -12.24
CA ILE A 128 -0.57 -7.49 -11.24
C ILE A 128 0.54 -8.06 -10.35
N ILE A 129 1.67 -8.46 -10.92
CA ILE A 129 2.82 -8.95 -10.15
C ILE A 129 3.35 -7.88 -9.19
N GLN A 130 3.45 -6.62 -9.62
CA GLN A 130 3.86 -5.53 -8.74
C GLN A 130 2.88 -5.32 -7.58
N ILE A 131 1.57 -5.38 -7.85
CA ILE A 131 0.53 -5.31 -6.82
C ILE A 131 0.71 -6.44 -5.81
N LEU A 132 0.88 -7.68 -6.28
CA LEU A 132 1.03 -8.86 -5.41
C LEU A 132 2.29 -8.81 -4.56
N LEU A 133 3.43 -8.44 -5.15
CA LEU A 133 4.70 -8.32 -4.41
C LEU A 133 4.58 -7.34 -3.24
N LEU A 134 3.96 -6.20 -3.48
CA LEU A 134 3.75 -5.20 -2.44
C LEU A 134 2.72 -5.62 -1.41
N ASP A 135 1.62 -6.25 -1.86
CA ASP A 135 0.63 -6.76 -0.92
C ASP A 135 1.23 -7.82 0.01
N ILE A 136 2.09 -8.71 -0.48
CA ILE A 136 2.81 -9.69 0.37
C ILE A 136 3.66 -8.98 1.42
N VAL A 137 4.41 -7.93 1.05
CA VAL A 137 5.26 -7.19 1.99
C VAL A 137 4.41 -6.53 3.10
N PHE A 138 3.30 -5.87 2.73
CA PHE A 138 2.41 -5.23 3.70
C PHE A 138 1.63 -6.25 4.54
N SER A 139 1.25 -7.38 3.94
CA SER A 139 0.45 -8.40 4.60
C SER A 139 1.21 -9.22 5.64
N LEU A 140 2.54 -9.33 5.53
CA LEU A 140 3.35 -10.04 6.53
C LEU A 140 3.17 -9.44 7.92
N ASP A 141 3.13 -8.12 8.00
CA ASP A 141 3.01 -7.43 9.27
C ASP A 141 1.56 -7.45 9.79
N SER A 142 0.56 -7.27 8.92
CA SER A 142 -0.86 -7.35 9.31
C SER A 142 -1.25 -8.77 9.76
N VAL A 143 -0.75 -9.81 9.09
CA VAL A 143 -0.97 -11.21 9.48
C VAL A 143 -0.35 -11.50 10.85
N ILE A 144 0.87 -11.04 11.11
CA ILE A 144 1.52 -11.19 12.41
C ILE A 144 0.72 -10.49 13.52
N THR A 145 0.20 -9.30 13.23
CA THR A 145 -0.66 -8.53 14.16
C THR A 145 -1.98 -9.26 14.41
N ALA A 146 -2.60 -9.80 13.36
CA ALA A 146 -3.85 -10.55 13.47
C ALA A 146 -3.72 -11.81 14.36
N ILE A 147 -2.60 -12.53 14.24
CA ILE A 147 -2.28 -13.68 15.09
C ILE A 147 -2.21 -13.29 16.57
N GLY A 148 -1.69 -12.09 16.88
CA GLY A 148 -1.63 -11.57 18.25
C GLY A 148 -2.97 -11.12 18.82
N MET A 149 -3.97 -10.87 17.98
CA MET A 149 -5.26 -10.30 18.38
C MET A 149 -6.43 -11.28 18.35
N ALA A 150 -6.35 -12.34 17.58
CA ALA A 150 -7.40 -13.36 17.49
C ALA A 150 -6.81 -14.77 17.63
N ASN A 151 -7.49 -15.62 18.39
CA ASN A 151 -7.12 -17.02 18.55
C ASN A 151 -7.72 -17.90 17.43
N ASP A 152 -8.70 -17.38 16.71
CA ASP A 152 -9.48 -18.13 15.73
C ASP A 152 -9.12 -17.72 14.30
N LEU A 153 -8.57 -18.66 13.53
CA LEU A 153 -8.20 -18.46 12.13
C LEU A 153 -9.43 -18.05 11.28
N ALA A 154 -10.61 -18.57 11.61
CA ALA A 154 -11.84 -18.23 10.90
C ALA A 154 -12.18 -16.74 11.05
N VAL A 155 -11.99 -16.16 12.25
CA VAL A 155 -12.21 -14.74 12.51
C VAL A 155 -11.28 -13.88 11.68
N MET A 156 -9.99 -14.24 11.61
CA MET A 156 -9.00 -13.53 10.81
C MET A 156 -9.34 -13.58 9.31
N ILE A 157 -9.70 -14.74 8.79
CA ILE A 157 -10.07 -14.91 7.36
C ILE A 157 -11.31 -14.07 7.04
N ILE A 158 -12.33 -14.09 7.88
CA ILE A 158 -13.56 -13.33 7.67
C ILE A 158 -13.27 -11.82 7.71
N ALA A 159 -12.41 -11.35 8.63
CA ALA A 159 -11.99 -9.96 8.69
C ALA A 159 -11.33 -9.52 7.38
N VAL A 160 -10.39 -10.30 6.84
CA VAL A 160 -9.74 -10.04 5.55
C VAL A 160 -10.74 -10.02 4.40
N ILE A 161 -11.66 -10.97 4.34
CA ILE A 161 -12.68 -11.03 3.28
C ILE A 161 -13.57 -9.77 3.31
N ILE A 162 -14.08 -9.40 4.49
CA ILE A 162 -14.92 -8.19 4.64
C ILE A 162 -14.13 -6.93 4.23
N ALA A 163 -12.90 -6.79 4.70
CA ALA A 163 -12.06 -5.65 4.38
C ALA A 163 -11.79 -5.55 2.87
N VAL A 164 -11.46 -6.66 2.20
CA VAL A 164 -11.19 -6.63 0.76
C VAL A 164 -12.46 -6.37 -0.06
N ILE A 165 -13.60 -6.92 0.33
CA ILE A 165 -14.90 -6.58 -0.32
C ILE A 165 -15.16 -5.08 -0.20
N PHE A 166 -14.95 -4.50 1.00
CA PHE A 166 -15.05 -3.06 1.21
C PHE A 166 -14.09 -2.30 0.28
N MET A 167 -12.82 -2.70 0.23
CA MET A 167 -11.82 -2.10 -0.65
C MET A 167 -12.21 -2.20 -2.13
N MET A 168 -12.71 -3.35 -2.59
CA MET A 168 -13.19 -3.52 -3.97
C MET A 168 -14.32 -2.55 -4.32
N PHE A 169 -15.25 -2.35 -3.38
CA PHE A 169 -16.39 -1.46 -3.58
C PHE A 169 -15.94 0.01 -3.74
N PHE A 170 -15.02 0.46 -2.89
CA PHE A 170 -14.55 1.85 -2.89
C PHE A 170 -13.37 2.12 -3.84
N SER A 171 -12.68 1.09 -4.33
CA SER A 171 -11.46 1.23 -5.16
C SER A 171 -11.68 2.06 -6.43
N GLY A 172 -12.87 2.01 -7.04
CA GLY A 172 -13.22 2.83 -8.19
C GLY A 172 -13.23 4.32 -7.86
N SER A 173 -14.05 4.71 -6.88
CA SER A 173 -14.21 6.11 -6.46
C SER A 173 -12.91 6.71 -5.94
N ILE A 174 -12.12 5.93 -5.18
CA ILE A 174 -10.81 6.37 -4.69
C ILE A 174 -9.83 6.57 -5.87
N SER A 175 -9.81 5.65 -6.83
CA SER A 175 -8.96 5.76 -8.01
C SER A 175 -9.29 7.00 -8.84
N ASP A 176 -10.58 7.24 -9.10
CA ASP A 176 -11.04 8.39 -9.88
C ASP A 176 -10.73 9.71 -9.16
N PHE A 177 -10.84 9.71 -7.83
CA PHE A 177 -10.47 10.85 -7.00
C PHE A 177 -8.97 11.14 -7.05
N VAL A 178 -8.12 10.12 -6.90
CA VAL A 178 -6.66 10.26 -6.97
C VAL A 178 -6.21 10.68 -8.39
N GLU A 179 -6.82 10.13 -9.43
CA GLU A 179 -6.48 10.50 -10.81
C GLU A 179 -6.90 11.94 -11.17
N SER A 180 -8.01 12.43 -10.61
CA SER A 180 -8.50 13.80 -10.85
C SER A 180 -7.77 14.88 -10.04
N HIS A 181 -6.98 14.49 -9.04
CA HIS A 181 -6.26 15.42 -8.15
C HIS A 181 -4.75 15.11 -8.13
N PRO A 182 -3.95 15.76 -9.03
CA PRO A 182 -2.50 15.49 -9.11
C PRO A 182 -1.76 15.69 -7.78
N THR A 183 -2.15 16.65 -6.96
CA THR A 183 -1.56 16.90 -5.64
C THR A 183 -1.80 15.73 -4.68
N ILE A 184 -3.00 15.18 -4.68
CA ILE A 184 -3.34 13.95 -3.92
C ILE A 184 -2.49 12.77 -4.40
N LYS A 185 -2.27 12.65 -5.72
CA LYS A 185 -1.43 11.59 -6.28
C LYS A 185 0.02 11.69 -5.79
N ILE A 186 0.60 12.89 -5.80
CA ILE A 186 1.95 13.13 -5.27
C ILE A 186 2.01 12.88 -3.77
N LEU A 187 1.01 13.35 -3.02
CA LEU A 187 0.90 13.10 -1.59
C LEU A 187 0.84 11.58 -1.29
N ALA A 188 0.07 10.83 -2.05
CA ALA A 188 -0.02 9.37 -1.92
C ALA A 188 1.33 8.67 -2.21
N LEU A 189 2.06 9.12 -3.24
CA LEU A 189 3.41 8.62 -3.53
C LEU A 189 4.40 8.97 -2.40
N SER A 190 4.26 10.14 -1.77
CA SER A 190 5.04 10.52 -0.59
C SER A 190 4.74 9.62 0.62
N PHE A 191 3.49 9.18 0.78
CA PHE A 191 3.14 8.19 1.80
C PHE A 191 3.80 6.84 1.53
N LEU A 192 3.88 6.42 0.26
CA LEU A 192 4.61 5.19 -0.09
C LEU A 192 6.11 5.30 0.22
N LEU A 193 6.73 6.48 0.05
CA LEU A 193 8.09 6.73 0.51
C LEU A 193 8.20 6.58 2.03
N LEU A 194 7.29 7.18 2.78
CA LEU A 194 7.27 7.09 4.24
C LEU A 194 7.10 5.65 4.72
N ILE A 195 6.19 4.89 4.12
CA ILE A 195 5.97 3.47 4.43
C ILE A 195 7.20 2.65 4.03
N GLY A 196 7.77 2.86 2.84
CA GLY A 196 8.98 2.18 2.41
C GLY A 196 10.15 2.40 3.37
N PHE A 197 10.35 3.63 3.83
CA PHE A 197 11.33 3.97 4.87
C PHE A 197 11.06 3.22 6.17
N THR A 198 9.80 3.23 6.63
CA THR A 198 9.41 2.53 7.87
C THR A 198 9.67 1.04 7.79
N LEU A 199 9.38 0.39 6.65
CA LEU A 199 9.65 -1.04 6.45
C LEU A 199 11.15 -1.35 6.53
N VAL A 200 12.01 -0.51 5.94
CA VAL A 200 13.48 -0.68 6.05
C VAL A 200 13.92 -0.56 7.49
N ILE A 201 13.45 0.46 8.22
CA ILE A 201 13.77 0.68 9.64
C ILE A 201 13.31 -0.49 10.50
N GLU A 202 12.11 -1.01 10.24
CA GLU A 202 11.56 -2.16 10.96
C GLU A 202 12.33 -3.45 10.67
N GLY A 203 12.78 -3.66 9.43
CA GLY A 203 13.67 -4.76 9.06
C GLY A 203 15.07 -4.64 9.65
N LEU A 204 15.48 -3.45 10.10
CA LEU A 204 16.71 -3.21 10.86
C LEU A 204 16.49 -3.27 12.39
N HIS A 205 15.38 -3.86 12.83
CA HIS A 205 15.01 -4.02 14.25
C HIS A 205 14.79 -2.69 15.01
N GLN A 206 14.58 -1.59 14.28
CA GLN A 206 14.18 -0.33 14.88
C GLN A 206 12.66 -0.18 14.74
N HIS A 207 11.97 0.10 15.84
CA HIS A 207 10.51 0.18 15.85
C HIS A 207 10.03 1.62 15.82
N ILE A 208 9.28 1.97 14.78
CA ILE A 208 8.55 3.25 14.70
C ILE A 208 7.08 2.96 15.02
N PRO A 209 6.51 3.52 16.10
CA PRO A 209 5.09 3.32 16.39
C PRO A 209 4.22 3.79 15.23
N LYS A 210 3.42 2.91 14.64
CA LYS A 210 2.59 3.18 13.46
C LYS A 210 1.64 4.35 13.64
N GLY A 211 1.25 4.64 14.88
CA GLY A 211 0.40 5.78 15.19
C GLY A 211 0.95 7.13 14.71
N TYR A 212 2.27 7.33 14.77
CA TYR A 212 2.89 8.57 14.26
C TYR A 212 2.78 8.68 12.74
N ILE A 213 2.93 7.56 12.04
CA ILE A 213 2.83 7.50 10.58
C ILE A 213 1.40 7.80 10.15
N TYR A 214 0.42 7.13 10.75
CA TYR A 214 -0.99 7.36 10.43
C TYR A 214 -1.45 8.76 10.80
N PHE A 215 -0.96 9.31 11.92
CA PHE A 215 -1.23 10.70 12.27
C PHE A 215 -0.68 11.66 11.20
N ALA A 216 0.58 11.50 10.80
CA ALA A 216 1.21 12.33 9.78
C ALA A 216 0.47 12.26 8.44
N MET A 217 0.08 11.06 8.01
CA MET A 217 -0.68 10.83 6.79
C MET A 217 -2.08 11.48 6.86
N ALA A 218 -2.81 11.22 7.95
CA ALA A 218 -4.15 11.79 8.15
C ALA A 218 -4.12 13.32 8.21
N PHE A 219 -3.13 13.90 8.91
CA PHE A 219 -2.94 15.34 8.98
C PHE A 219 -2.62 15.93 7.60
N SER A 220 -1.74 15.30 6.83
CA SER A 220 -1.39 15.75 5.48
C SER A 220 -2.59 15.70 4.53
N VAL A 221 -3.39 14.63 4.58
CA VAL A 221 -4.64 14.55 3.81
C VAL A 221 -5.61 15.63 4.23
N PHE A 222 -5.77 15.88 5.53
CA PHE A 222 -6.65 16.93 6.06
C PHE A 222 -6.23 18.31 5.53
N VAL A 223 -4.95 18.65 5.58
CA VAL A 223 -4.42 19.91 5.05
C VAL A 223 -4.68 20.03 3.55
N GLU A 224 -4.43 18.95 2.79
CA GLU A 224 -4.65 18.97 1.34
C GLU A 224 -6.15 19.11 0.99
N MET A 225 -7.03 18.49 1.75
CA MET A 225 -8.48 18.68 1.58
C MET A 225 -8.91 20.13 1.84
N LEU A 226 -8.30 20.79 2.83
CA LEU A 226 -8.50 22.24 3.04
C LEU A 226 -7.99 23.07 1.86
N ASN A 227 -6.81 22.76 1.34
CA ASN A 227 -6.24 23.43 0.16
C ASN A 227 -7.15 23.28 -1.06
N LEU A 228 -7.66 22.09 -1.34
CA LEU A 228 -8.59 21.83 -2.43
C LEU A 228 -9.91 22.62 -2.26
N LYS A 229 -10.41 22.72 -1.02
CA LYS A 229 -11.61 23.49 -0.71
C LYS A 229 -11.40 24.99 -0.88
N MET A 230 -10.23 25.51 -0.53
CA MET A 230 -9.89 26.93 -0.63
C MET A 230 -9.59 27.36 -2.08
N ARG A 231 -9.06 26.46 -2.92
CA ARG A 231 -8.75 26.71 -4.33
C ARG A 231 -10.01 26.80 -5.22
N LYS A 232 -10.96 27.65 -4.88
CA LYS A 232 -12.15 27.91 -5.72
C LYS A 232 -11.89 28.81 -6.94
N LYS A 233 -10.68 29.34 -7.14
CA LYS A 233 -10.29 30.08 -8.36
C LYS A 233 -9.24 29.29 -9.12
N LYS A 234 -9.51 29.02 -10.40
CA LYS A 234 -8.54 28.50 -11.38
C LYS A 234 -7.34 29.45 -11.44
N THR A 235 -6.30 29.16 -10.71
CA THR A 235 -4.95 29.62 -11.02
C THR A 235 -4.35 28.58 -11.94
N GLU A 236 -3.84 29.01 -13.11
CA GLU A 236 -3.10 28.09 -13.99
C GLU A 236 -1.99 27.44 -13.18
N PRO A 237 -1.74 26.11 -13.39
CA PRO A 237 -0.66 25.43 -12.68
C PRO A 237 0.66 26.17 -12.98
N ILE A 238 1.42 26.48 -11.93
CA ILE A 238 2.76 27.02 -12.08
C ILE A 238 3.56 25.98 -12.86
N LYS A 239 3.99 26.32 -14.09
CA LYS A 239 4.96 25.52 -14.83
C LYS A 239 6.26 25.61 -14.06
N LEU A 240 6.66 24.53 -13.38
CA LEU A 240 7.92 24.44 -12.63
C LEU A 240 9.16 24.55 -13.53
N ARG A 241 8.97 24.42 -14.84
CA ARG A 241 10.05 24.62 -15.83
C ARG A 241 10.02 26.04 -16.34
N SER A 242 10.87 26.90 -15.80
CA SER A 242 11.26 28.11 -16.48
C SER A 242 12.13 27.71 -17.66
N GLU A 243 11.73 28.01 -18.89
CA GLU A 243 12.64 27.96 -20.02
C GLU A 243 13.80 28.91 -19.69
N ILE A 244 14.99 28.35 -19.50
CA ILE A 244 16.23 29.14 -19.47
C ILE A 244 16.35 29.72 -20.89
N PRO A 245 16.33 31.05 -21.08
CA PRO A 245 16.57 31.61 -22.39
C PRO A 245 17.96 31.13 -22.82
N GLY A 246 18.02 30.34 -23.88
CA GLY A 246 19.28 29.92 -24.48
C GLY A 246 20.04 31.15 -24.97
N ASN A 247 21.31 31.24 -24.57
CA ASN A 247 22.28 32.08 -25.24
C ASN A 247 22.57 31.55 -26.64
#